data_172efe221271c83a412e2034a4b2ee8c
#
_entry.id   172efe221271c83a412e2034a4b2ee8c
#
_cell.length_a   1.000
_cell.length_b   1.000
_cell.length_c   1.000
_cell.angle_alpha   90.00
_cell.angle_beta   90.00
_cell.angle_gamma   90.00
#
_symmetry.space_group_name_H-M   'P 1'
#
loop_
_entity.id
_entity.type
_entity.pdbx_description
1 polymer ?
#
loop_
_entity_poly.entity_id
_entity_poly.type
_entity_poly.pdbx_seq_one_letter_code
_entity_poly.pdbx_strand_id
1 'polypeptide(L)'
;MQTFLPYPDFRRSAEALDPARLGKQRVETLQILRALELFDYGWGNHPAVAMWRGHTPALVSYGLEFVDVWRRERRADTTAPMIAEFAPEVVGVSQSDLAAAGLMPPWLGDDRLHLSHRSALLRKDPDFYVAEFGDAPDDLPYHWPEPPAEVPELDDRGRTVWVVRASTKEQYDEFRERGIVGVGTESGIDSDAATATFDGLRTLLKECSPGRRPGKDLRVLASFVDDLAPGDEVAVVDPDEPETLQLGAIEGDYEFTRRGRTLAPHRRRVRWTGALARSSVLPPALLQNPRKLFPVQVEAGPIDDTPPGRPIGRNS
;
A
#
# COMPACT_ATOMS: atom_id res chain seq x y z
N MET A 1 16.98 -1.49 -0.61
CA MET A 1 16.05 -0.38 -0.91
C MET A 1 16.81 0.93 -0.76
N GLN A 2 16.69 1.84 -1.71
CA GLN A 2 17.38 3.13 -1.73
C GLN A 2 16.68 4.10 -2.69
N THR A 3 16.74 5.39 -2.40
CA THR A 3 16.47 6.47 -3.36
C THR A 3 17.78 7.19 -3.66
N PHE A 4 18.31 7.05 -4.87
CA PHE A 4 19.53 7.74 -5.25
C PHE A 4 19.24 9.20 -5.60
N LEU A 5 19.93 10.10 -4.92
CA LEU A 5 19.86 11.54 -5.06
C LEU A 5 21.27 12.13 -5.16
N PRO A 6 22.03 11.88 -6.25
CA PRO A 6 23.34 12.51 -6.45
C PRO A 6 23.24 14.03 -6.60
N TYR A 7 22.05 14.56 -6.90
CA TYR A 7 21.73 15.97 -7.02
C TYR A 7 20.41 16.31 -6.30
N PRO A 8 20.18 17.58 -5.92
CA PRO A 8 18.89 18.04 -5.39
C PRO A 8 17.75 17.98 -6.42
N ASP A 9 18.08 18.14 -7.69
CA ASP A 9 17.14 18.02 -8.81
C ASP A 9 16.86 16.55 -9.12
N PHE A 10 15.58 16.17 -9.12
CA PHE A 10 15.14 14.78 -9.31
C PHE A 10 15.43 14.27 -10.74
N ARG A 11 15.16 15.12 -11.75
CA ARG A 11 15.41 14.77 -13.13
C ARG A 11 16.89 14.58 -13.39
N ARG A 12 17.71 15.52 -12.94
CA ARG A 12 19.17 15.40 -13.06
C ARG A 12 19.70 14.16 -12.31
N SER A 13 19.14 13.86 -11.16
CA SER A 13 19.47 12.63 -10.43
C SER A 13 19.11 11.38 -11.23
N ALA A 14 17.96 11.36 -11.90
CA ALA A 14 17.55 10.24 -12.75
C ALA A 14 18.44 10.08 -13.98
N GLU A 15 18.76 11.18 -14.65
CA GLU A 15 19.61 11.22 -15.87
C GLU A 15 21.06 10.80 -15.59
N ALA A 16 21.54 10.98 -14.36
CA ALA A 16 22.86 10.56 -13.92
C ALA A 16 22.99 9.06 -13.64
N LEU A 17 21.87 8.30 -13.57
CA LEU A 17 21.94 6.88 -13.23
C LEU A 17 22.16 5.99 -14.46
N ASP A 18 22.93 4.94 -14.27
CA ASP A 18 22.99 3.84 -15.23
C ASP A 18 21.62 3.15 -15.39
N PRO A 19 21.40 2.46 -16.53
CA PRO A 19 20.10 1.86 -16.83
C PRO A 19 19.60 0.86 -15.80
N ALA A 20 20.49 0.11 -15.15
CA ALA A 20 20.08 -0.89 -14.17
C ALA A 20 19.56 -0.21 -12.89
N ARG A 21 20.24 0.82 -12.42
CA ARG A 21 19.84 1.60 -11.23
C ARG A 21 18.62 2.46 -11.50
N LEU A 22 18.58 3.14 -12.65
CA LEU A 22 17.40 3.91 -13.08
C LEU A 22 16.16 3.02 -13.13
N GLY A 23 16.26 1.83 -13.74
CA GLY A 23 15.18 0.86 -13.80
C GLY A 23 14.70 0.40 -12.41
N LYS A 24 15.64 0.20 -11.48
CA LYS A 24 15.35 -0.24 -10.14
C LYS A 24 14.70 0.84 -9.27
N GLN A 25 15.08 2.11 -9.43
CA GLN A 25 14.54 3.22 -8.64
C GLN A 25 13.03 3.37 -8.76
N ARG A 26 12.44 3.15 -9.92
CA ARG A 26 11.00 3.20 -10.14
C ARG A 26 10.25 2.19 -9.24
N VAL A 27 10.79 0.98 -9.13
CA VAL A 27 10.24 -0.09 -8.30
C VAL A 27 10.50 0.18 -6.82
N GLU A 28 11.69 0.63 -6.46
CA GLU A 28 12.04 0.95 -5.07
C GLU A 28 11.25 2.14 -4.55
N THR A 29 10.99 3.17 -5.36
CA THR A 29 10.09 4.28 -5.00
C THR A 29 8.70 3.77 -4.65
N LEU A 30 8.11 2.93 -5.50
CA LEU A 30 6.81 2.33 -5.21
C LEU A 30 6.81 1.49 -3.93
N GLN A 31 7.88 0.76 -3.66
CA GLN A 31 8.04 0.00 -2.41
C GLN A 31 8.15 0.91 -1.18
N ILE A 32 8.83 2.06 -1.31
CA ILE A 32 8.95 3.04 -0.22
C ILE A 32 7.60 3.71 0.04
N LEU A 33 6.88 4.14 -1.00
CA LEU A 33 5.52 4.68 -0.88
C LEU A 33 4.59 3.69 -0.16
N ARG A 34 4.61 2.43 -0.56
CA ARG A 34 3.83 1.37 0.11
C ARG A 34 4.26 1.16 1.56
N ALA A 35 5.54 1.29 1.87
CA ALA A 35 6.04 1.13 3.23
C ALA A 35 5.69 2.32 4.14
N LEU A 36 5.48 3.50 3.57
CA LEU A 36 5.02 4.70 4.28
C LEU A 36 3.52 4.67 4.55
N GLU A 37 2.72 4.30 3.55
CA GLU A 37 1.29 4.56 3.53
C GLU A 37 0.42 3.32 3.79
N LEU A 38 0.94 2.10 3.53
CA LEU A 38 0.12 0.91 3.64
C LEU A 38 0.28 0.21 4.98
N PHE A 39 -0.84 -0.14 5.59
CA PHE A 39 -0.88 -0.90 6.83
C PHE A 39 -0.01 -2.16 6.77
N ASP A 40 0.92 -2.29 7.71
CA ASP A 40 1.80 -3.45 7.92
C ASP A 40 2.46 -4.01 6.63
N TYR A 41 2.86 -3.10 5.72
CA TYR A 41 3.53 -3.49 4.47
C TYR A 41 4.94 -4.04 4.71
N GLY A 42 5.60 -3.59 5.76
CA GLY A 42 6.99 -3.91 6.08
C GLY A 42 7.97 -2.82 5.62
N TRP A 43 9.22 -2.94 6.06
CA TRP A 43 10.31 -1.99 5.77
C TRP A 43 10.15 -0.58 6.37
N GLY A 44 9.10 -0.29 7.13
CA GLY A 44 8.82 1.03 7.70
C GLY A 44 9.97 1.65 8.50
N ASN A 45 10.85 0.83 9.09
CA ASN A 45 12.03 1.29 9.85
C ASN A 45 13.32 1.37 9.02
N HIS A 46 13.27 1.07 7.71
CA HIS A 46 14.46 1.20 6.87
C HIS A 46 14.81 2.69 6.67
N PRO A 47 16.09 3.11 6.79
CA PRO A 47 16.47 4.53 6.68
C PRO A 47 15.97 5.21 5.39
N ALA A 48 16.02 4.51 4.25
CA ALA A 48 15.49 5.02 2.98
C ALA A 48 13.96 5.19 2.97
N VAL A 49 13.22 4.60 3.90
CA VAL A 49 11.78 4.85 4.10
C VAL A 49 11.61 5.99 5.10
N ALA A 50 12.33 5.92 6.23
CA ALA A 50 12.21 6.88 7.31
C ALA A 50 12.47 8.34 6.87
N MET A 51 13.45 8.56 5.97
CA MET A 51 13.76 9.89 5.45
C MET A 51 12.62 10.55 4.66
N TRP A 52 11.72 9.75 4.10
CA TRP A 52 10.58 10.26 3.31
C TRP A 52 9.29 10.42 4.10
N ARG A 53 9.28 10.11 5.42
CA ARG A 53 8.07 10.30 6.25
C ARG A 53 7.59 11.73 6.20
N GLY A 54 6.29 11.93 5.95
CA GLY A 54 5.67 13.23 5.78
C GLY A 54 5.95 13.92 4.45
N HIS A 55 6.64 13.25 3.51
CA HIS A 55 7.02 13.82 2.21
C HIS A 55 6.53 12.99 1.03
N THR A 56 5.39 12.33 1.16
CA THR A 56 4.77 11.49 0.11
C THR A 56 4.61 12.23 -1.21
N PRO A 57 4.13 13.50 -1.27
CA PRO A 57 4.05 14.25 -2.51
C PRO A 57 5.39 14.40 -3.23
N ALA A 58 6.46 14.72 -2.51
CA ALA A 58 7.80 14.84 -3.09
C ALA A 58 8.34 13.49 -3.58
N LEU A 59 8.08 12.40 -2.86
CA LEU A 59 8.49 11.06 -3.27
C LEU A 59 7.74 10.58 -4.51
N VAL A 60 6.46 10.93 -4.66
CA VAL A 60 5.69 10.68 -5.89
C VAL A 60 6.31 11.43 -7.06
N SER A 61 6.61 12.73 -6.90
CA SER A 61 7.29 13.53 -7.92
C SER A 61 8.65 12.94 -8.30
N TYR A 62 9.48 12.55 -7.31
CA TYR A 62 10.73 11.84 -7.55
C TYR A 62 10.53 10.59 -8.42
N GLY A 63 9.59 9.72 -8.03
CA GLY A 63 9.34 8.48 -8.77
C GLY A 63 8.87 8.70 -10.19
N LEU A 64 8.01 9.70 -10.43
CA LEU A 64 7.50 10.02 -11.75
C LEU A 64 8.58 10.61 -12.66
N GLU A 65 9.51 11.43 -12.14
CA GLU A 65 10.68 11.91 -12.90
C GLU A 65 11.58 10.74 -13.32
N PHE A 66 11.82 9.77 -12.46
CA PHE A 66 12.59 8.56 -12.79
C PHE A 66 11.88 7.68 -13.83
N VAL A 67 10.56 7.59 -13.77
CA VAL A 67 9.77 6.91 -14.80
C VAL A 67 9.86 7.66 -16.15
N ASP A 68 9.77 8.99 -16.13
CA ASP A 68 9.84 9.79 -17.34
C ASP A 68 11.19 9.59 -18.07
N VAL A 69 12.30 9.69 -17.33
CA VAL A 69 13.64 9.44 -17.90
C VAL A 69 13.76 8.01 -18.42
N TRP A 70 13.23 7.00 -17.70
CA TRP A 70 13.21 5.61 -18.13
C TRP A 70 12.47 5.42 -19.45
N ARG A 71 11.29 6.05 -19.61
CA ARG A 71 10.43 5.94 -20.80
C ARG A 71 11.00 6.64 -22.03
N ARG A 72 11.83 7.68 -21.86
CA ARG A 72 12.55 8.34 -22.98
C ARG A 72 13.41 7.37 -23.78
N GLU A 73 13.95 6.35 -23.14
CA GLU A 73 14.69 5.27 -23.78
C GLU A 73 13.79 4.18 -24.39
N ARG A 74 12.49 4.46 -24.58
CA ARG A 74 11.46 3.55 -25.11
C ARG A 74 11.28 2.26 -24.30
N ARG A 75 11.58 2.31 -23.02
CA ARG A 75 11.40 1.18 -22.10
C ARG A 75 9.98 1.15 -21.50
N ALA A 76 9.41 -0.06 -21.38
CA ALA A 76 8.09 -0.23 -20.78
C ALA A 76 8.13 0.09 -19.28
N ASP A 77 7.03 0.65 -18.78
CA ASP A 77 6.82 0.91 -17.37
C ASP A 77 5.35 0.72 -16.98
N THR A 78 5.14 0.06 -15.84
CA THR A 78 3.84 -0.16 -15.22
C THR A 78 3.72 0.45 -13.83
N THR A 79 4.79 1.11 -13.34
CA THR A 79 4.82 1.65 -11.97
C THR A 79 4.22 3.04 -11.86
N ALA A 80 4.26 3.85 -12.93
CA ALA A 80 3.79 5.23 -12.89
C ALA A 80 2.36 5.41 -12.38
N PRO A 81 1.33 4.69 -12.88
CA PRO A 81 -0.03 4.86 -12.38
C PRO A 81 -0.13 4.50 -10.89
N MET A 82 0.59 3.46 -10.44
CA MET A 82 0.60 3.06 -9.04
C MET A 82 1.31 4.07 -8.14
N ILE A 83 2.39 4.71 -8.61
CA ILE A 83 3.08 5.79 -7.89
C ILE A 83 2.16 7.00 -7.78
N ALA A 84 1.51 7.39 -8.89
CA ALA A 84 0.63 8.55 -8.95
C ALA A 84 -0.58 8.46 -7.98
N GLU A 85 -1.07 7.25 -7.69
CA GLU A 85 -2.20 7.05 -6.77
C GLU A 85 -1.91 7.55 -5.33
N PHE A 86 -0.63 7.65 -4.91
CA PHE A 86 -0.28 8.09 -3.55
C PHE A 86 -0.36 9.60 -3.35
N ALA A 87 -0.25 10.40 -4.42
CA ALA A 87 -0.46 11.84 -4.40
C ALA A 87 -0.86 12.31 -5.82
N PRO A 88 -2.11 12.06 -6.26
CA PRO A 88 -2.56 12.36 -7.61
C PRO A 88 -2.52 13.86 -7.93
N GLU A 89 -2.63 14.72 -6.93
CA GLU A 89 -2.59 16.18 -7.04
C GLU A 89 -1.24 16.72 -7.50
N VAL A 90 -0.15 15.97 -7.35
CA VAL A 90 1.20 16.42 -7.76
C VAL A 90 1.62 15.89 -9.14
N VAL A 91 0.75 15.13 -9.80
CA VAL A 91 1.06 14.60 -11.15
C VAL A 91 1.16 15.76 -12.14
N GLY A 92 2.33 15.90 -12.77
CA GLY A 92 2.63 16.98 -13.71
C GLY A 92 2.99 18.32 -13.06
N VAL A 93 3.05 18.39 -11.72
CA VAL A 93 3.54 19.57 -11.00
C VAL A 93 5.07 19.57 -11.00
N SER A 94 5.68 20.72 -11.29
CA SER A 94 7.13 20.83 -11.32
C SER A 94 7.74 20.78 -9.91
N GLN A 95 9.00 20.33 -9.81
CA GLN A 95 9.72 20.30 -8.52
C GLN A 95 9.82 21.71 -7.90
N SER A 96 9.93 22.78 -8.72
CA SER A 96 9.95 24.17 -8.25
C SER A 96 8.61 24.62 -7.66
N ASP A 97 7.49 24.19 -8.24
CA ASP A 97 6.15 24.53 -7.73
C ASP A 97 5.88 23.77 -6.42
N LEU A 98 6.31 22.51 -6.32
CA LEU A 98 6.26 21.76 -5.07
C LEU A 98 7.10 22.42 -3.96
N ALA A 99 8.28 22.94 -4.31
CA ALA A 99 9.11 23.68 -3.37
C ALA A 99 8.43 24.97 -2.90
N ALA A 100 7.83 25.73 -3.83
CA ALA A 100 7.06 26.93 -3.51
C ALA A 100 5.85 26.64 -2.61
N ALA A 101 5.23 25.46 -2.76
CA ALA A 101 4.14 24.99 -1.93
C ALA A 101 4.59 24.41 -0.57
N GLY A 102 5.91 24.35 -0.28
CA GLY A 102 6.42 23.78 0.97
C GLY A 102 6.33 22.25 1.07
N LEU A 103 6.14 21.55 -0.06
CA LEU A 103 5.95 20.10 -0.12
C LEU A 103 7.28 19.33 -0.26
N MET A 104 8.41 20.03 -0.41
CA MET A 104 9.71 19.40 -0.52
C MET A 104 10.33 19.09 0.84
N PRO A 105 11.09 18.00 0.97
CA PRO A 105 11.77 17.68 2.22
C PRO A 105 12.84 18.72 2.54
N PRO A 106 12.99 19.14 3.82
CA PRO A 106 13.96 20.17 4.23
C PRO A 106 15.42 19.72 4.08
N TRP A 107 15.67 18.40 4.01
CA TRP A 107 16.99 17.82 3.81
C TRP A 107 17.40 17.77 2.32
N LEU A 108 16.49 18.05 1.39
CA LEU A 108 16.84 18.10 -0.03
C LEU A 108 17.71 19.34 -0.28
N GLY A 109 18.92 19.13 -0.75
CA GLY A 109 19.94 20.18 -0.89
C GLY A 109 21.04 20.11 0.20
N ASP A 110 20.98 19.16 1.14
CA ASP A 110 22.11 18.87 2.03
C ASP A 110 23.25 18.23 1.23
N ASP A 111 24.35 18.95 1.08
CA ASP A 111 25.52 18.48 0.33
C ASP A 111 26.07 17.14 0.83
N ARG A 112 25.96 16.85 2.11
CA ARG A 112 26.41 15.57 2.71
C ARG A 112 25.58 14.40 2.16
N LEU A 113 24.27 14.60 2.01
CA LEU A 113 23.38 13.61 1.42
C LEU A 113 23.81 13.29 -0.01
N HIS A 114 23.87 14.33 -0.85
CA HIS A 114 24.18 14.20 -2.28
C HIS A 114 25.57 13.63 -2.50
N LEU A 115 26.57 14.08 -1.74
CA LEU A 115 27.94 13.57 -1.80
C LEU A 115 28.01 12.09 -1.41
N SER A 116 27.29 11.67 -0.34
CA SER A 116 27.24 10.27 0.07
C SER A 116 26.63 9.35 -0.99
N HIS A 117 25.65 9.87 -1.76
CA HIS A 117 25.04 9.14 -2.86
C HIS A 117 25.94 9.04 -4.08
N ARG A 118 26.70 10.11 -4.44
CA ARG A 118 27.76 10.07 -5.47
C ARG A 118 28.83 9.04 -5.11
N SER A 119 29.30 9.08 -3.88
CA SER A 119 30.27 8.13 -3.33
C SER A 119 29.77 6.68 -3.46
N ALA A 120 28.53 6.43 -3.08
CA ALA A 120 27.93 5.10 -3.18
C ALA A 120 27.76 4.63 -4.63
N LEU A 121 27.45 5.52 -5.56
CA LEU A 121 27.35 5.21 -6.98
C LEU A 121 28.73 4.87 -7.57
N LEU A 122 29.77 5.62 -7.25
CA LEU A 122 31.15 5.31 -7.62
C LEU A 122 31.55 3.89 -7.19
N ARG A 123 31.30 3.51 -5.93
CA ARG A 123 31.60 2.14 -5.45
C ARG A 123 30.83 1.05 -6.20
N LYS A 124 29.63 1.36 -6.68
CA LYS A 124 28.75 0.37 -7.34
C LYS A 124 29.15 0.12 -8.79
N ASP A 125 29.65 1.13 -9.47
CA ASP A 125 30.04 1.05 -10.88
C ASP A 125 31.05 2.16 -11.19
N PRO A 126 32.34 1.98 -10.80
CA PRO A 126 33.37 2.99 -11.01
C PRO A 126 33.52 3.39 -12.48
N ASP A 127 33.45 2.41 -13.38
CA ASP A 127 33.66 2.64 -14.81
C ASP A 127 32.58 3.56 -15.41
N PHE A 128 31.36 3.44 -14.97
CA PHE A 128 30.27 4.29 -15.41
C PHE A 128 30.30 5.67 -14.74
N TYR A 129 30.53 5.73 -13.41
CA TYR A 129 30.32 6.97 -12.65
C TYR A 129 31.54 7.86 -12.50
N VAL A 130 32.75 7.37 -12.81
CA VAL A 130 33.98 8.19 -12.66
C VAL A 130 33.97 9.45 -13.52
N ALA A 131 33.36 9.42 -14.67
CA ALA A 131 33.29 10.58 -15.57
C ALA A 131 32.51 11.76 -14.99
N GLU A 132 31.47 11.46 -14.16
CA GLU A 132 30.59 12.48 -13.60
C GLU A 132 30.86 12.74 -12.12
N PHE A 133 31.27 11.73 -11.35
CA PHE A 133 31.45 11.80 -9.92
C PHE A 133 32.89 11.55 -9.44
N GLY A 134 33.86 11.52 -10.34
CA GLY A 134 35.24 11.19 -10.03
C GLY A 134 35.92 12.09 -8.98
N ASP A 135 35.38 13.28 -8.73
CA ASP A 135 35.85 14.20 -7.68
C ASP A 135 35.33 13.82 -6.28
N ALA A 136 34.32 12.93 -6.19
CA ALA A 136 33.78 12.51 -4.90
C ALA A 136 34.63 11.38 -4.29
N PRO A 137 34.79 11.35 -2.94
CA PRO A 137 35.34 10.18 -2.28
C PRO A 137 34.50 8.93 -2.54
N ASP A 138 35.11 7.77 -2.70
CA ASP A 138 34.40 6.52 -3.00
C ASP A 138 34.12 5.65 -1.76
N ASP A 139 34.46 6.11 -0.56
CA ASP A 139 34.39 5.37 0.69
C ASP A 139 33.39 5.92 1.72
N LEU A 140 32.65 6.98 1.40
CA LEU A 140 31.73 7.61 2.34
C LEU A 140 30.54 6.68 2.65
N PRO A 141 30.16 6.57 3.94
CA PRO A 141 28.90 5.94 4.30
C PRO A 141 27.70 6.78 3.78
N TYR A 142 26.52 6.15 3.63
CA TYR A 142 25.31 6.90 3.39
C TYR A 142 25.03 7.89 4.53
N HIS A 143 24.78 9.13 4.17
CA HIS A 143 24.20 10.12 5.06
C HIS A 143 22.67 9.99 5.02
N TRP A 144 22.07 9.69 6.17
CA TRP A 144 20.62 9.60 6.30
C TRP A 144 20.11 10.81 7.06
N PRO A 145 19.18 11.60 6.48
CA PRO A 145 18.48 12.64 7.23
C PRO A 145 17.72 12.04 8.41
N GLU A 146 17.68 12.79 9.51
CA GLU A 146 16.82 12.39 10.61
C GLU A 146 15.35 12.49 10.18
N PRO A 147 14.53 11.47 10.46
CA PRO A 147 13.11 11.54 10.20
C PRO A 147 12.49 12.66 11.06
N PRO A 148 11.39 13.30 10.61
CA PRO A 148 10.70 14.29 11.42
C PRO A 148 10.31 13.69 12.78
N ALA A 149 10.51 14.47 13.85
CA ALA A 149 10.25 14.03 15.22
C ALA A 149 8.77 13.69 15.46
N GLU A 150 7.87 14.33 14.74
CA GLU A 150 6.44 14.07 14.75
C GLU A 150 5.97 13.86 13.31
N VAL A 151 5.52 12.65 13.01
CA VAL A 151 4.60 12.44 11.88
C VAL A 151 3.22 12.78 12.45
N PRO A 152 2.42 13.66 11.85
CA PRO A 152 1.06 13.87 12.30
C PRO A 152 0.37 12.50 12.33
N GLU A 153 -0.02 12.05 13.53
CA GLU A 153 -0.94 10.93 13.63
C GLU A 153 -2.19 11.33 12.83
N LEU A 154 -2.67 10.41 12.00
CA LEU A 154 -3.95 10.59 11.31
C LEU A 154 -4.97 10.98 12.38
N ASP A 155 -5.58 12.16 12.20
CA ASP A 155 -6.54 12.74 13.14
C ASP A 155 -7.54 11.62 13.55
N ASP A 156 -7.72 11.45 14.87
CA ASP A 156 -8.58 10.42 15.49
C ASP A 156 -10.08 10.55 15.08
N ARG A 157 -10.39 11.47 14.15
CA ARG A 157 -11.70 11.73 13.54
C ARG A 157 -12.01 10.87 12.31
N GLY A 158 -11.08 10.00 11.91
CA GLY A 158 -11.30 9.06 10.82
C GLY A 158 -12.14 7.84 11.22
N ARG A 159 -12.87 7.29 10.26
CA ARG A 159 -13.50 5.97 10.40
C ARG A 159 -12.60 4.87 9.84
N THR A 160 -12.64 3.70 10.46
CA THR A 160 -11.93 2.53 9.94
C THR A 160 -12.84 1.72 9.03
N VAL A 161 -12.36 1.42 7.83
CA VAL A 161 -13.01 0.48 6.90
C VAL A 161 -12.11 -0.74 6.74
N TRP A 162 -12.62 -1.92 7.02
CA TRP A 162 -11.89 -3.17 6.81
C TRP A 162 -12.01 -3.64 5.36
N VAL A 163 -10.92 -3.67 4.64
CA VAL A 163 -10.88 -4.22 3.28
C VAL A 163 -10.70 -5.73 3.35
N VAL A 164 -11.63 -6.47 2.76
CA VAL A 164 -11.59 -7.93 2.61
C VAL A 164 -11.46 -8.27 1.14
N ARG A 165 -10.45 -9.07 0.77
CA ARG A 165 -10.26 -9.53 -0.61
C ARG A 165 -10.72 -10.97 -0.76
N ALA A 166 -11.71 -11.18 -1.59
CA ALA A 166 -12.04 -12.50 -2.09
C ALA A 166 -10.84 -13.05 -2.93
N SER A 167 -10.56 -14.34 -2.81
CA SER A 167 -9.48 -14.98 -3.54
C SER A 167 -9.87 -15.32 -4.96
N THR A 168 -11.16 -15.54 -5.19
CA THR A 168 -11.77 -15.88 -6.49
C THR A 168 -13.13 -15.22 -6.62
N LYS A 169 -13.65 -15.19 -7.85
CA LYS A 169 -15.01 -14.69 -8.12
C LYS A 169 -16.07 -15.52 -7.39
N GLU A 170 -15.90 -16.83 -7.35
CA GLU A 170 -16.83 -17.73 -6.66
C GLU A 170 -16.89 -17.43 -5.15
N GLN A 171 -15.75 -17.08 -4.53
CA GLN A 171 -15.73 -16.67 -3.12
C GLN A 171 -16.42 -15.32 -2.92
N TYR A 172 -16.22 -14.37 -3.84
CA TYR A 172 -16.93 -13.09 -3.81
C TYR A 172 -18.44 -13.26 -3.94
N ASP A 173 -18.88 -14.12 -4.87
CA ASP A 173 -20.30 -14.41 -5.08
C ASP A 173 -20.90 -15.08 -3.84
N GLU A 174 -20.18 -16.03 -3.21
CA GLU A 174 -20.60 -16.62 -1.92
C GLU A 174 -20.76 -15.54 -0.84
N PHE A 175 -19.83 -14.57 -0.75
CA PHE A 175 -19.93 -13.46 0.21
C PHE A 175 -21.24 -12.68 0.00
N ARG A 176 -21.53 -12.34 -1.24
CA ARG A 176 -22.71 -11.56 -1.60
C ARG A 176 -24.01 -12.31 -1.36
N GLU A 177 -24.09 -13.55 -1.81
CA GLU A 177 -25.30 -14.36 -1.74
C GLU A 177 -25.67 -14.75 -0.31
N ARG A 178 -24.66 -15.03 0.52
CA ARG A 178 -24.89 -15.49 1.90
C ARG A 178 -24.87 -14.38 2.95
N GLY A 179 -24.55 -13.14 2.54
CA GLY A 179 -24.38 -12.03 3.50
C GLY A 179 -23.24 -12.29 4.49
N ILE A 180 -22.07 -12.69 3.98
CA ILE A 180 -20.89 -12.98 4.80
C ILE A 180 -19.63 -12.34 4.21
N VAL A 181 -18.60 -12.21 5.02
CA VAL A 181 -17.20 -12.09 4.59
C VAL A 181 -16.36 -13.15 5.28
N GLY A 182 -15.23 -13.52 4.71
CA GLY A 182 -14.41 -14.54 5.33
C GLY A 182 -13.00 -14.66 4.78
N VAL A 183 -12.18 -15.37 5.54
CA VAL A 183 -10.76 -15.63 5.28
C VAL A 183 -10.43 -17.12 5.47
N GLY A 184 -9.21 -17.52 5.16
CA GLY A 184 -8.66 -18.80 5.63
C GLY A 184 -8.63 -19.94 4.63
N THR A 185 -9.12 -19.75 3.39
CA THR A 185 -8.96 -20.78 2.35
C THR A 185 -7.50 -21.12 2.07
N GLU A 186 -6.61 -20.13 2.17
CA GLU A 186 -5.16 -20.31 1.89
C GLU A 186 -4.37 -20.76 3.12
N SER A 187 -4.83 -20.48 4.33
CA SER A 187 -4.13 -20.86 5.56
C SER A 187 -4.07 -22.36 5.78
N GLY A 188 -5.05 -23.08 5.25
CA GLY A 188 -5.17 -24.52 5.48
C GLY A 188 -5.81 -24.87 6.82
N ILE A 189 -6.07 -23.93 7.73
CA ILE A 189 -6.71 -24.19 9.01
C ILE A 189 -8.17 -24.57 8.78
N ASP A 190 -8.53 -25.80 9.12
CA ASP A 190 -9.89 -26.35 9.04
C ASP A 190 -10.40 -26.70 10.45
N SER A 191 -10.18 -25.78 11.41
CA SER A 191 -10.61 -25.88 12.79
C SER A 191 -11.03 -24.53 13.32
N ASP A 192 -11.88 -24.50 14.33
CA ASP A 192 -12.34 -23.27 14.97
C ASP A 192 -11.14 -22.51 15.59
N ALA A 193 -11.04 -21.23 15.26
CA ALA A 193 -9.99 -20.34 15.72
C ALA A 193 -10.44 -19.40 16.85
N ALA A 194 -11.71 -19.42 17.25
CA ALA A 194 -12.27 -18.47 18.23
C ALA A 194 -11.57 -18.49 19.59
N THR A 195 -11.01 -19.60 20.01
CA THR A 195 -10.34 -19.77 21.31
C THR A 195 -8.84 -19.93 21.21
N ALA A 196 -8.29 -19.89 19.99
CA ALA A 196 -6.87 -20.12 19.76
C ALA A 196 -6.07 -18.84 20.03
N THR A 197 -5.09 -18.93 20.93
CA THR A 197 -4.09 -17.85 21.08
C THR A 197 -3.28 -17.70 19.79
N PHE A 198 -2.60 -16.57 19.61
CA PHE A 198 -1.72 -16.33 18.45
C PHE A 198 -0.68 -17.45 18.27
N ASP A 199 -0.10 -17.95 19.36
CA ASP A 199 0.86 -19.08 19.30
C ASP A 199 0.17 -20.40 18.98
N GLY A 200 -1.06 -20.61 19.44
CA GLY A 200 -1.90 -21.74 19.05
C GLY A 200 -2.22 -21.73 17.55
N LEU A 201 -2.61 -20.59 16.99
CA LEU A 201 -2.82 -20.42 15.55
C LEU A 201 -1.54 -20.67 14.76
N ARG A 202 -0.39 -20.23 15.27
CA ARG A 202 0.94 -20.51 14.65
C ARG A 202 1.24 -22.00 14.59
N THR A 203 0.91 -22.74 15.64
CA THR A 203 1.08 -24.19 15.72
C THR A 203 0.19 -24.89 14.71
N LEU A 204 -1.10 -24.57 14.69
CA LEU A 204 -2.09 -25.10 13.73
C LEU A 204 -1.66 -24.86 12.27
N LEU A 205 -1.18 -23.64 11.95
CA LEU A 205 -0.67 -23.34 10.60
C LEU A 205 0.53 -24.17 10.19
N LYS A 206 1.47 -24.42 11.12
CA LYS A 206 2.63 -25.29 10.85
C LYS A 206 2.21 -26.74 10.60
N GLU A 207 1.22 -27.23 11.33
CA GLU A 207 0.68 -28.58 11.16
C GLU A 207 -0.05 -28.72 9.82
N CYS A 208 -0.88 -27.74 9.47
CA CYS A 208 -1.66 -27.76 8.22
C CYS A 208 -0.83 -27.49 6.96
N SER A 209 0.30 -26.80 7.08
CA SER A 209 1.15 -26.41 5.94
C SER A 209 2.64 -26.54 6.27
N PRO A 210 3.17 -27.77 6.37
CA PRO A 210 4.57 -28.02 6.67
C PRO A 210 5.49 -27.34 5.65
N GLY A 211 6.49 -26.57 6.13
CA GLY A 211 7.47 -25.87 5.30
C GLY A 211 7.05 -24.47 4.82
N ARG A 212 5.80 -24.06 4.99
CA ARG A 212 5.34 -22.71 4.70
C ARG A 212 5.64 -21.78 5.90
N ARG A 213 6.12 -20.56 5.62
CA ARG A 213 6.27 -19.53 6.67
C ARG A 213 4.90 -18.93 7.01
N PRO A 214 4.39 -19.12 8.23
CA PRO A 214 3.01 -18.78 8.59
C PRO A 214 2.70 -17.29 8.70
N GLY A 215 3.69 -16.41 8.60
CA GLY A 215 3.61 -15.03 9.07
C GLY A 215 2.46 -14.17 8.53
N LYS A 216 2.16 -14.21 7.22
CA LYS A 216 1.10 -13.37 6.63
C LYS A 216 -0.30 -13.93 6.90
N ASP A 217 -0.49 -15.22 6.66
CA ASP A 217 -1.80 -15.88 6.80
C ASP A 217 -2.23 -15.93 8.27
N LEU A 218 -1.26 -16.07 9.18
CA LEU A 218 -1.49 -16.06 10.62
C LEU A 218 -2.06 -14.72 11.09
N ARG A 219 -1.44 -13.61 10.66
CA ARG A 219 -1.91 -12.27 11.04
C ARG A 219 -3.29 -11.96 10.46
N VAL A 220 -3.55 -12.36 9.21
CA VAL A 220 -4.88 -12.20 8.61
C VAL A 220 -5.95 -12.93 9.41
N LEU A 221 -5.69 -14.18 9.82
CA LEU A 221 -6.65 -14.93 10.61
C LEU A 221 -6.80 -14.36 12.02
N ALA A 222 -5.72 -14.00 12.69
CA ALA A 222 -5.77 -13.38 14.01
C ALA A 222 -6.57 -12.07 13.97
N SER A 223 -6.27 -11.15 13.07
CA SER A 223 -7.02 -9.90 12.93
C SER A 223 -8.49 -10.14 12.57
N PHE A 224 -8.80 -11.14 11.78
CA PHE A 224 -10.19 -11.47 11.44
C PHE A 224 -10.99 -11.99 12.66
N VAL A 225 -10.33 -12.72 13.57
CA VAL A 225 -10.94 -13.27 14.78
C VAL A 225 -11.02 -12.21 15.89
N ASP A 226 -9.92 -11.48 16.12
CA ASP A 226 -9.73 -10.65 17.32
C ASP A 226 -10.04 -9.16 17.08
N ASP A 227 -9.68 -8.61 15.91
CA ASP A 227 -9.76 -7.16 15.67
C ASP A 227 -11.08 -6.76 14.99
N LEU A 228 -11.61 -7.59 14.08
CA LEU A 228 -12.85 -7.30 13.35
C LEU A 228 -14.08 -7.64 14.24
N ALA A 229 -14.95 -6.67 14.46
CA ALA A 229 -16.08 -6.78 15.39
C ALA A 229 -17.43 -6.38 14.77
N PRO A 230 -18.57 -6.80 15.39
CA PRO A 230 -19.87 -6.29 15.00
C PRO A 230 -19.94 -4.77 15.06
N GLY A 231 -20.50 -4.15 14.02
CA GLY A 231 -20.55 -2.71 13.82
C GLY A 231 -19.45 -2.16 12.90
N ASP A 232 -18.36 -2.90 12.68
CA ASP A 232 -17.30 -2.47 11.78
C ASP A 232 -17.78 -2.40 10.33
N GLU A 233 -17.29 -1.39 9.63
CA GLU A 233 -17.50 -1.26 8.19
C GLU A 233 -16.55 -2.17 7.41
N VAL A 234 -17.07 -2.82 6.38
CA VAL A 234 -16.28 -3.64 5.47
C VAL A 234 -16.45 -3.20 4.02
N ALA A 235 -15.36 -3.30 3.26
CA ALA A 235 -15.33 -3.13 1.81
C ALA A 235 -14.74 -4.39 1.16
N VAL A 236 -15.43 -4.94 0.19
CA VAL A 236 -14.96 -6.11 -0.57
C VAL A 236 -14.74 -5.72 -2.02
N VAL A 237 -13.54 -5.99 -2.52
CA VAL A 237 -13.17 -5.75 -3.92
C VAL A 237 -13.77 -6.86 -4.79
N ASP A 238 -14.50 -6.49 -5.83
CA ASP A 238 -14.93 -7.45 -6.87
C ASP A 238 -13.72 -7.85 -7.72
N PRO A 239 -13.36 -9.15 -7.83
CA PRO A 239 -12.24 -9.58 -8.64
C PRO A 239 -12.38 -9.26 -10.13
N ASP A 240 -13.61 -9.21 -10.68
CA ASP A 240 -13.89 -8.92 -12.08
C ASP A 240 -14.08 -7.43 -12.35
N GLU A 241 -14.48 -6.66 -11.32
CA GLU A 241 -14.69 -5.22 -11.39
C GLU A 241 -13.89 -4.50 -10.29
N PRO A 242 -12.54 -4.45 -10.37
CA PRO A 242 -11.68 -3.95 -9.30
C PRO A 242 -11.87 -2.46 -8.99
N GLU A 243 -12.57 -1.72 -9.85
CA GLU A 243 -12.95 -0.32 -9.64
C GLU A 243 -14.24 -0.16 -8.82
N THR A 244 -14.87 -1.28 -8.42
CA THR A 244 -16.09 -1.31 -7.61
C THR A 244 -15.81 -1.96 -6.26
N LEU A 245 -16.28 -1.32 -5.18
CA LEU A 245 -16.28 -1.87 -3.83
C LEU A 245 -17.70 -2.19 -3.39
N GLN A 246 -17.91 -3.41 -2.93
CA GLN A 246 -19.12 -3.79 -2.21
C GLN A 246 -18.97 -3.41 -0.74
N LEU A 247 -19.83 -2.56 -0.23
CA LEU A 247 -19.81 -2.08 1.15
C LEU A 247 -20.80 -2.83 2.03
N GLY A 248 -20.49 -2.94 3.31
CA GLY A 248 -21.37 -3.53 4.31
C GLY A 248 -20.92 -3.21 5.73
N ALA A 249 -21.74 -3.64 6.68
CA ALA A 249 -21.42 -3.60 8.11
C ALA A 249 -21.44 -5.01 8.68
N ILE A 250 -20.50 -5.32 9.56
CA ILE A 250 -20.45 -6.59 10.28
C ILE A 250 -21.64 -6.64 11.25
N GLU A 251 -22.46 -7.68 11.17
CA GLU A 251 -23.62 -7.90 12.05
C GLU A 251 -23.42 -9.04 13.04
N GLY A 252 -22.48 -9.94 12.77
CA GLY A 252 -22.30 -11.15 13.56
C GLY A 252 -20.90 -11.32 14.12
N ASP A 253 -20.82 -12.12 15.18
CA ASP A 253 -19.57 -12.61 15.71
C ASP A 253 -18.86 -13.52 14.72
N TYR A 254 -17.61 -13.88 15.04
CA TYR A 254 -16.87 -14.87 14.29
C TYR A 254 -17.57 -16.23 14.30
N GLU A 255 -17.66 -16.86 13.13
CA GLU A 255 -18.20 -18.19 12.93
C GLU A 255 -17.19 -19.07 12.15
N PHE A 256 -17.10 -20.34 12.52
CA PHE A 256 -16.33 -21.34 11.78
C PHE A 256 -17.25 -22.35 11.09
N THR A 257 -16.94 -22.69 9.86
CA THR A 257 -17.59 -23.77 9.10
C THR A 257 -16.56 -24.57 8.34
N ARG A 258 -16.57 -25.89 8.50
CA ARG A 258 -15.59 -26.78 7.84
C ARG A 258 -15.54 -26.59 6.33
N ARG A 259 -14.35 -26.73 5.78
CA ARG A 259 -14.10 -26.75 4.34
C ARG A 259 -14.99 -27.77 3.61
N GLY A 260 -15.21 -27.54 2.30
CA GLY A 260 -16.07 -28.35 1.46
C GLY A 260 -17.55 -27.96 1.47
N ARG A 261 -17.97 -27.12 2.43
CA ARG A 261 -19.31 -26.50 2.48
C ARG A 261 -19.30 -25.00 2.17
N THR A 262 -18.12 -24.40 2.16
CA THR A 262 -17.93 -22.94 1.99
C THR A 262 -16.52 -22.64 1.51
N LEU A 263 -16.35 -21.55 0.78
CA LEU A 263 -15.06 -20.93 0.42
C LEU A 263 -14.58 -19.94 1.50
N ALA A 264 -15.40 -19.72 2.55
CA ALA A 264 -15.13 -18.84 3.67
C ALA A 264 -15.29 -19.63 5.00
N PRO A 265 -14.35 -20.51 5.38
CA PRO A 265 -14.44 -21.33 6.57
C PRO A 265 -14.46 -20.49 7.86
N HIS A 266 -13.62 -19.45 7.93
CA HIS A 266 -13.61 -18.44 8.99
C HIS A 266 -14.37 -17.23 8.47
N ARG A 267 -15.52 -16.91 9.06
CA ARG A 267 -16.45 -15.92 8.50
C ARG A 267 -17.15 -15.10 9.55
N ARG A 268 -17.73 -13.97 9.10
CA ARG A 268 -18.66 -13.12 9.87
C ARG A 268 -19.84 -12.74 8.99
N ARG A 269 -21.00 -12.53 9.60
CA ARG A 269 -22.20 -12.05 8.89
C ARG A 269 -22.05 -10.57 8.59
N VAL A 270 -22.55 -10.18 7.41
CA VAL A 270 -22.50 -8.81 6.89
C VAL A 270 -23.84 -8.41 6.35
N ARG A 271 -24.31 -7.24 6.74
CA ARG A 271 -25.40 -6.56 6.06
C ARG A 271 -24.82 -5.64 4.98
N TRP A 272 -25.05 -5.99 3.74
CA TRP A 272 -24.59 -5.19 2.60
C TRP A 272 -25.36 -3.87 2.52
N THR A 273 -24.67 -2.75 2.33
CA THR A 273 -25.23 -1.40 2.25
C THR A 273 -25.26 -0.87 0.82
N GLY A 274 -24.40 -1.36 -0.07
CA GLY A 274 -24.38 -0.95 -1.47
C GLY A 274 -23.07 -1.25 -2.15
N ALA A 275 -22.96 -0.81 -3.40
CA ALA A 275 -21.72 -0.85 -4.17
C ALA A 275 -21.39 0.56 -4.67
N LEU A 276 -20.14 0.98 -4.52
CA LEU A 276 -19.66 2.31 -4.91
C LEU A 276 -18.35 2.20 -5.70
N ALA A 277 -18.07 3.24 -6.47
CA ALA A 277 -16.78 3.35 -7.11
C ALA A 277 -15.65 3.39 -6.06
N ARG A 278 -14.61 2.62 -6.28
CA ARG A 278 -13.43 2.49 -5.42
C ARG A 278 -12.87 3.86 -5.00
N SER A 279 -12.73 4.78 -5.97
CA SER A 279 -12.16 6.11 -5.75
C SER A 279 -13.06 7.07 -4.94
N SER A 280 -14.36 6.76 -4.79
CA SER A 280 -15.28 7.55 -3.96
C SER A 280 -15.35 7.08 -2.51
N VAL A 281 -14.81 5.90 -2.21
CA VAL A 281 -14.86 5.27 -0.87
C VAL A 281 -13.52 5.35 -0.17
N LEU A 282 -12.45 4.98 -0.89
CA LEU A 282 -11.11 4.85 -0.35
C LEU A 282 -10.09 5.51 -1.28
N PRO A 283 -9.03 6.11 -0.77
CA PRO A 283 -7.88 6.49 -1.60
C PRO A 283 -7.35 5.26 -2.36
N PRO A 284 -7.27 5.30 -3.70
CA PRO A 284 -6.90 4.13 -4.51
C PRO A 284 -5.57 3.49 -4.09
N ALA A 285 -4.59 4.31 -3.69
CA ALA A 285 -3.28 3.86 -3.23
C ALA A 285 -3.36 2.86 -2.06
N LEU A 286 -4.28 3.06 -1.13
CA LEU A 286 -4.43 2.20 0.05
C LEU A 286 -4.88 0.78 -0.34
N LEU A 287 -5.59 0.65 -1.46
CA LEU A 287 -5.96 -0.64 -2.03
C LEU A 287 -4.80 -1.38 -2.71
N GLN A 288 -3.61 -0.80 -2.80
CA GLN A 288 -2.40 -1.51 -3.24
C GLN A 288 -1.83 -2.44 -2.17
N ASN A 289 -2.39 -2.45 -0.95
CA ASN A 289 -1.99 -3.41 0.08
C ASN A 289 -2.25 -4.85 -0.41
N PRO A 290 -1.23 -5.73 -0.44
CA PRO A 290 -1.39 -7.09 -0.95
C PRO A 290 -2.07 -8.05 0.02
N ARG A 291 -2.48 -7.59 1.20
CA ARG A 291 -3.12 -8.43 2.21
C ARG A 291 -4.56 -8.77 1.84
N LYS A 292 -5.04 -9.88 2.38
CA LYS A 292 -6.44 -10.32 2.23
C LYS A 292 -7.40 -9.59 3.16
N LEU A 293 -6.88 -9.15 4.31
CA LEU A 293 -7.61 -8.35 5.30
C LEU A 293 -6.68 -7.26 5.81
N PHE A 294 -7.14 -6.03 5.80
CA PHE A 294 -6.43 -4.90 6.37
C PHE A 294 -7.38 -3.73 6.66
N PRO A 295 -7.14 -2.94 7.72
CA PRO A 295 -7.88 -1.72 7.98
C PRO A 295 -7.37 -0.58 7.11
N VAL A 296 -8.26 0.32 6.74
CA VAL A 296 -7.97 1.59 6.09
C VAL A 296 -8.64 2.69 6.90
N GLN A 297 -7.86 3.70 7.27
CA GLN A 297 -8.39 4.92 7.87
C GLN A 297 -8.87 5.84 6.75
N VAL A 298 -10.11 6.32 6.85
CA VAL A 298 -10.69 7.27 5.92
C VAL A 298 -11.21 8.48 6.68
N GLU A 299 -11.09 9.65 6.10
CA GLU A 299 -11.67 10.84 6.71
C GLU A 299 -13.18 10.67 6.90
N ALA A 300 -13.71 11.18 8.00
CA ALA A 300 -15.13 11.20 8.27
C ALA A 300 -15.82 12.19 7.31
N GLY A 301 -16.11 11.72 6.09
CA GLY A 301 -16.98 12.44 5.16
C GLY A 301 -18.45 12.06 5.41
N PRO A 302 -19.42 12.93 5.08
CA PRO A 302 -20.81 12.54 5.12
C PRO A 302 -21.02 11.36 4.17
N ILE A 303 -21.47 10.23 4.70
CA ILE A 303 -22.08 9.19 3.86
C ILE A 303 -23.34 9.83 3.31
N ASP A 304 -23.46 9.93 1.99
CA ASP A 304 -24.71 10.32 1.37
C ASP A 304 -25.73 9.17 1.59
N ASP A 305 -26.50 9.28 2.69
CA ASP A 305 -27.59 8.36 3.05
C ASP A 305 -28.79 8.49 2.09
N THR A 306 -28.58 9.01 0.90
CA THR A 306 -29.64 9.13 -0.09
C THR A 306 -30.02 7.72 -0.58
N PRO A 307 -31.19 7.20 -0.22
CA PRO A 307 -31.64 5.91 -0.75
C PRO A 307 -31.75 5.98 -2.27
N PRO A 308 -31.39 4.92 -3.01
CA PRO A 308 -31.47 4.91 -4.47
C PRO A 308 -32.88 5.28 -4.90
N GLY A 309 -32.97 6.36 -5.68
CA GLY A 309 -34.21 6.93 -6.14
C GLY A 309 -35.10 5.87 -6.81
N ARG A 310 -36.36 5.77 -6.38
CA ARG A 310 -37.41 4.94 -7.03
C ARG A 310 -37.43 5.27 -8.52
N PRO A 311 -37.48 4.27 -9.39
CA PRO A 311 -37.68 4.53 -10.82
C PRO A 311 -38.96 5.28 -11.02
N ILE A 312 -38.88 6.45 -11.65
CA ILE A 312 -40.06 7.23 -12.08
C ILE A 312 -40.80 6.40 -13.11
N GLY A 313 -41.96 5.88 -12.71
CA GLY A 313 -42.87 5.20 -13.61
C GLY A 313 -43.25 6.12 -14.76
N ARG A 314 -42.99 5.68 -15.99
CA ARG A 314 -43.58 6.28 -17.19
C ARG A 314 -45.08 6.01 -17.14
N ASN A 315 -45.85 7.04 -16.90
CA ASN A 315 -47.27 7.02 -17.25
C ASN A 315 -47.41 7.28 -18.75
N SER A 316 -48.19 6.42 -19.37
CA SER A 316 -48.68 6.39 -20.74
C SER A 316 -49.24 7.73 -21.22
#